data_b4de5a301530970d06bc43a432662e93
#
_entry.id   b4de5a301530970d06bc43a432662e93
#
_cell.length_a   1.000
_cell.length_b   1.000
_cell.length_c   1.000
_cell.angle_alpha   90.00
_cell.angle_beta   90.00
_cell.angle_gamma   90.00
#
_symmetry.space_group_name_H-M   'P 1'
#
loop_
_entity.id
_entity.type
_entity.pdbx_description
1 polymer ?
#
loop_
_entity_poly.entity_id
_entity_poly.type
_entity_poly.pdbx_seq_one_letter_code
_entity_poly.pdbx_strand_id
1 'polypeptide(L)'
;PAFGVFLNNKIYDLTYQLGSGVSSLKEAIHFDVLPDNNEELEEYLAHVTPYTLADVSFLPVIPDPGKILCIGLNYEKHRVETKRPESEFPTIFTRFPDSQVAHRESVIKPSVSERVDFEGELAVIIGKGGKNISESEAMETIIGFSCYNDVSIRDYQRHTSQFTPGKNFSKTGGFGPFLTIFMIIFRPIYNK
;
A
#
# COMPACT_ATOMS: atom_id res chain seq x y z
N PRO A 1 -13.92 -8.37 -8.31
CA PRO A 1 -12.59 -7.79 -8.15
C PRO A 1 -11.61 -8.51 -9.09
N ALA A 2 -10.65 -7.76 -9.61
CA ALA A 2 -9.59 -8.27 -10.45
C ALA A 2 -8.27 -7.63 -10.00
N PHE A 3 -7.13 -8.23 -10.36
CA PHE A 3 -5.84 -7.59 -10.21
C PHE A 3 -5.09 -7.64 -11.53
N GLY A 4 -4.16 -6.70 -11.74
CA GLY A 4 -3.43 -6.63 -13.00
C GLY A 4 -2.19 -5.76 -12.90
N VAL A 5 -1.50 -5.64 -14.01
CA VAL A 5 -0.30 -4.81 -14.16
C VAL A 5 -0.60 -3.56 -14.98
N PHE A 6 -0.02 -2.44 -14.57
CA PHE A 6 -0.02 -1.20 -15.32
C PHE A 6 1.30 -1.07 -16.09
N LEU A 7 1.23 -1.15 -17.41
CA LEU A 7 2.38 -1.08 -18.30
C LEU A 7 2.04 -0.24 -19.55
N ASN A 8 2.92 0.69 -19.92
CA ASN A 8 2.78 1.51 -21.12
C ASN A 8 1.41 2.22 -21.24
N ASN A 9 0.92 2.80 -20.13
CA ASN A 9 -0.39 3.49 -20.03
C ASN A 9 -1.61 2.57 -20.23
N LYS A 10 -1.45 1.27 -20.09
CA LYS A 10 -2.50 0.27 -20.20
C LYS A 10 -2.54 -0.60 -18.95
N ILE A 11 -3.70 -1.18 -18.67
CA ILE A 11 -3.92 -2.12 -17.57
C ILE A 11 -4.23 -3.49 -18.18
N TYR A 12 -3.49 -4.49 -17.75
CA TYR A 12 -3.67 -5.87 -18.17
C TYR A 12 -4.15 -6.69 -16.97
N ASP A 13 -5.30 -7.35 -17.14
CA ASP A 13 -5.88 -8.20 -16.09
C ASP A 13 -5.09 -9.52 -16.00
N LEU A 14 -4.52 -9.77 -14.83
CA LEU A 14 -3.77 -11.00 -14.52
C LEU A 14 -4.58 -12.00 -13.68
N THR A 15 -5.85 -11.70 -13.41
CA THR A 15 -6.72 -12.60 -12.64
C THR A 15 -6.80 -13.97 -13.29
N TYR A 16 -6.40 -15.00 -12.54
CA TYR A 16 -6.26 -16.40 -13.00
C TYR A 16 -5.22 -16.65 -14.10
N GLN A 17 -4.48 -15.64 -14.56
CA GLN A 17 -3.42 -15.84 -15.56
C GLN A 17 -2.16 -16.46 -14.93
N LEU A 18 -1.88 -16.16 -13.66
CA LEU A 18 -0.73 -16.70 -12.91
C LEU A 18 -1.02 -18.03 -12.22
N GLY A 19 -2.17 -18.65 -12.51
CA GLY A 19 -2.62 -19.91 -11.94
C GLY A 19 -4.12 -19.91 -11.59
N SER A 20 -4.78 -21.04 -11.68
CA SER A 20 -6.24 -21.17 -11.49
C SER A 20 -6.74 -20.79 -10.08
N GLY A 21 -5.86 -20.77 -9.08
CA GLY A 21 -6.16 -20.34 -7.71
C GLY A 21 -5.76 -18.90 -7.39
N VAL A 22 -5.25 -18.13 -8.37
CA VAL A 22 -4.70 -16.78 -8.16
C VAL A 22 -5.71 -15.75 -8.68
N SER A 23 -6.56 -15.26 -7.79
CA SER A 23 -7.63 -14.31 -8.11
C SER A 23 -7.35 -12.88 -7.63
N SER A 24 -6.29 -12.67 -6.86
CA SER A 24 -5.94 -11.39 -6.25
C SER A 24 -4.43 -11.17 -6.17
N LEU A 25 -4.02 -9.91 -6.09
CA LEU A 25 -2.62 -9.55 -5.87
C LEU A 25 -2.07 -10.16 -4.56
N LYS A 26 -2.88 -10.21 -3.51
CA LYS A 26 -2.49 -10.84 -2.24
C LYS A 26 -2.18 -12.33 -2.39
N GLU A 27 -2.99 -13.05 -3.18
CA GLU A 27 -2.73 -14.47 -3.48
C GLU A 27 -1.49 -14.65 -4.36
N ALA A 28 -1.31 -13.79 -5.37
CA ALA A 28 -0.10 -13.82 -6.21
C ALA A 28 1.18 -13.62 -5.38
N ILE A 29 1.14 -12.70 -4.42
CA ILE A 29 2.24 -12.49 -3.46
C ILE A 29 2.41 -13.70 -2.54
N HIS A 30 1.30 -14.24 -2.00
CA HIS A 30 1.34 -15.37 -1.06
C HIS A 30 1.90 -16.65 -1.68
N PHE A 31 1.58 -16.90 -2.94
CA PHE A 31 2.05 -18.09 -3.67
C PHE A 31 3.40 -17.87 -4.38
N ASP A 32 3.95 -16.65 -4.29
CA ASP A 32 5.23 -16.29 -4.93
C ASP A 32 5.23 -16.55 -6.45
N VAL A 33 4.15 -16.12 -7.12
CA VAL A 33 3.93 -16.36 -8.55
C VAL A 33 3.90 -15.07 -9.39
N LEU A 34 4.33 -13.95 -8.81
CA LEU A 34 4.51 -12.73 -9.60
C LEU A 34 5.69 -12.88 -10.54
N PRO A 35 5.62 -12.38 -11.79
CA PRO A 35 6.73 -12.48 -12.73
C PRO A 35 8.02 -11.84 -12.19
N ASP A 36 9.12 -12.55 -12.31
CA ASP A 36 10.44 -12.10 -11.83
C ASP A 36 11.09 -11.03 -12.71
N ASN A 37 10.65 -10.94 -13.98
CA ASN A 37 11.22 -10.01 -14.94
C ASN A 37 10.21 -9.62 -16.03
N ASN A 38 10.59 -8.64 -16.86
CA ASN A 38 9.73 -8.13 -17.94
C ASN A 38 9.48 -9.16 -19.04
N GLU A 39 10.41 -10.06 -19.33
CA GLU A 39 10.27 -11.06 -20.39
C GLU A 39 9.17 -12.07 -20.04
N GLU A 40 9.22 -12.58 -18.81
CA GLU A 40 8.16 -13.44 -18.27
C GLU A 40 6.80 -12.72 -18.21
N LEU A 41 6.80 -11.46 -17.78
CA LEU A 41 5.58 -10.66 -17.78
C LEU A 41 4.99 -10.53 -19.17
N GLU A 42 5.79 -10.23 -20.19
CA GLU A 42 5.34 -10.08 -21.58
C GLU A 42 4.71 -11.36 -22.13
N GLU A 43 5.16 -12.54 -21.72
CA GLU A 43 4.56 -13.82 -22.10
C GLU A 43 3.11 -13.91 -21.59
N TYR A 44 2.86 -13.54 -20.33
CA TYR A 44 1.49 -13.49 -19.79
C TYR A 44 0.62 -12.45 -20.51
N LEU A 45 1.19 -11.30 -20.87
CA LEU A 45 0.45 -10.21 -21.51
C LEU A 45 0.11 -10.46 -22.98
N ALA A 46 0.81 -11.36 -23.67
CA ALA A 46 0.68 -11.60 -25.10
C ALA A 46 -0.77 -11.93 -25.55
N HIS A 47 -1.57 -12.49 -24.65
CA HIS A 47 -2.94 -12.90 -24.94
C HIS A 47 -4.02 -12.14 -24.16
N VAL A 48 -3.62 -11.10 -23.40
CA VAL A 48 -4.52 -10.31 -22.58
C VAL A 48 -4.88 -9.00 -23.27
N THR A 49 -6.17 -8.77 -23.49
CA THR A 49 -6.65 -7.48 -24.01
C THR A 49 -6.54 -6.41 -22.93
N PRO A 50 -5.81 -5.32 -23.17
CA PRO A 50 -5.63 -4.30 -22.15
C PRO A 50 -6.83 -3.35 -22.05
N TYR A 51 -7.02 -2.82 -20.84
CA TYR A 51 -7.91 -1.72 -20.52
C TYR A 51 -7.15 -0.39 -20.48
N THR A 52 -7.88 0.71 -20.59
CA THR A 52 -7.37 2.05 -20.27
C THR A 52 -7.67 2.40 -18.81
N LEU A 53 -7.03 3.45 -18.29
CA LEU A 53 -7.32 3.97 -16.94
C LEU A 53 -8.77 4.50 -16.79
N ALA A 54 -9.46 4.77 -17.90
CA ALA A 54 -10.85 5.21 -17.89
C ALA A 54 -11.84 4.04 -17.78
N ASP A 55 -11.42 2.84 -18.14
CA ASP A 55 -12.27 1.65 -18.16
C ASP A 55 -12.32 0.93 -16.79
N VAL A 56 -11.52 1.38 -15.82
CA VAL A 56 -11.38 0.70 -14.53
C VAL A 56 -11.70 1.61 -13.36
N SER A 57 -12.22 1.01 -12.30
CA SER A 57 -12.27 1.61 -10.96
C SER A 57 -11.25 0.91 -10.07
N PHE A 58 -10.47 1.71 -9.32
CA PHE A 58 -9.47 1.16 -8.44
C PHE A 58 -10.10 0.57 -7.17
N LEU A 59 -9.43 -0.42 -6.63
CA LEU A 59 -9.55 -0.86 -5.25
C LEU A 59 -8.31 -0.39 -4.48
N PRO A 60 -8.30 -0.40 -3.13
CA PRO A 60 -7.05 -0.35 -2.38
C PRO A 60 -6.08 -1.40 -2.92
N VAL A 61 -4.77 -1.12 -2.93
CA VAL A 61 -3.75 -2.03 -3.52
C VAL A 61 -3.86 -3.45 -2.99
N ILE A 62 -4.11 -3.59 -1.70
CA ILE A 62 -4.48 -4.86 -1.05
C ILE A 62 -5.75 -4.57 -0.24
N PRO A 63 -6.93 -4.95 -0.74
CA PRO A 63 -8.20 -4.62 -0.09
C PRO A 63 -8.40 -5.31 1.26
N ASP A 64 -7.82 -6.48 1.44
CA ASP A 64 -7.99 -7.37 2.59
C ASP A 64 -6.66 -7.75 3.27
N PRO A 65 -5.79 -6.79 3.65
CA PRO A 65 -4.54 -7.11 4.30
C PRO A 65 -4.79 -7.80 5.65
N GLY A 66 -3.91 -8.73 6.01
CA GLY A 66 -3.99 -9.39 7.34
C GLY A 66 -3.66 -8.44 8.49
N LYS A 67 -2.78 -7.46 8.24
CA LYS A 67 -2.37 -6.43 9.20
C LYS A 67 -2.00 -5.16 8.46
N ILE A 68 -2.33 -4.02 9.07
CA ILE A 68 -1.80 -2.70 8.70
C ILE A 68 -1.15 -2.13 9.96
N LEU A 69 0.17 -2.10 9.98
CA LEU A 69 0.95 -1.54 11.08
C LEU A 69 1.51 -0.19 10.64
N CYS A 70 1.29 0.83 11.44
CA CYS A 70 1.76 2.18 11.18
C CYS A 70 2.83 2.56 12.18
N ILE A 71 3.92 3.16 11.68
CA ILE A 71 5.01 3.66 12.51
C ILE A 71 4.85 5.18 12.62
N GLY A 72 4.36 5.63 13.76
CA GLY A 72 4.13 7.04 14.02
C GLY A 72 5.42 7.81 14.26
N LEU A 73 5.44 9.10 13.89
CA LEU A 73 6.56 10.02 14.09
C LEU A 73 7.87 9.58 13.41
N ASN A 74 7.76 8.85 12.30
CA ASN A 74 8.88 8.19 11.63
C ASN A 74 9.63 9.09 10.62
N TYR A 75 9.25 10.37 10.50
CA TYR A 75 9.95 11.35 9.68
C TYR A 75 10.65 12.37 10.57
N GLU A 76 11.97 12.45 10.51
CA GLU A 76 12.77 13.29 11.38
C GLU A 76 12.38 14.78 11.27
N LYS A 77 12.17 15.29 10.06
CA LYS A 77 11.73 16.69 9.85
C LYS A 77 10.41 16.98 10.57
N HIS A 78 9.45 16.07 10.47
CA HIS A 78 8.17 16.20 11.16
C HIS A 78 8.30 16.12 12.68
N ARG A 79 9.17 15.25 13.19
CA ARG A 79 9.49 15.14 14.61
C ARG A 79 10.08 16.45 15.17
N VAL A 80 11.05 17.04 14.45
CA VAL A 80 11.67 18.31 14.82
C VAL A 80 10.67 19.47 14.78
N GLU A 81 9.86 19.56 13.73
CA GLU A 81 8.82 20.58 13.56
C GLU A 81 7.79 20.54 14.69
N THR A 82 7.37 19.35 15.08
CA THR A 82 6.41 19.13 16.18
C THR A 82 7.05 19.17 17.58
N LYS A 83 8.37 19.44 17.67
CA LYS A 83 9.15 19.49 18.92
C LYS A 83 9.01 18.24 19.79
N ARG A 84 8.89 17.08 19.17
CA ARG A 84 8.80 15.82 19.89
C ARG A 84 10.20 15.27 20.18
N PRO A 85 10.45 14.75 21.38
CA PRO A 85 11.73 14.13 21.71
C PRO A 85 11.93 12.87 20.85
N GLU A 86 13.17 12.49 20.67
CA GLU A 86 13.53 11.20 20.13
C GLU A 86 13.03 10.08 21.07
N SER A 87 12.48 9.01 20.49
CA SER A 87 12.01 7.86 21.24
C SER A 87 12.95 6.69 20.97
N GLU A 88 13.35 5.98 22.02
CA GLU A 88 14.15 4.76 21.89
C GLU A 88 13.40 3.64 21.15
N PHE A 89 12.07 3.64 21.23
CA PHE A 89 11.22 2.64 20.60
C PHE A 89 10.23 3.28 19.64
N PRO A 90 9.87 2.60 18.52
CA PRO A 90 8.91 3.12 17.57
C PRO A 90 7.50 3.22 18.18
N THR A 91 6.80 4.29 17.87
CA THR A 91 5.36 4.40 18.16
C THR A 91 4.60 3.59 17.12
N ILE A 92 3.96 2.51 17.56
CA ILE A 92 3.21 1.63 16.65
C ILE A 92 1.72 1.75 16.93
N PHE A 93 0.94 1.90 15.85
CA PHE A 93 -0.52 1.82 15.90
C PHE A 93 -1.02 1.01 14.69
N THR A 94 -2.32 0.73 14.65
CA THR A 94 -2.92 -0.10 13.61
C THR A 94 -4.01 0.64 12.85
N ARG A 95 -4.15 0.29 11.58
CA ARG A 95 -5.36 0.55 10.81
C ARG A 95 -6.05 -0.77 10.46
N PHE A 96 -7.35 -0.71 10.22
CA PHE A 96 -8.16 -1.85 9.82
C PHE A 96 -8.48 -1.77 8.31
N PRO A 97 -8.66 -2.92 7.64
CA PRO A 97 -8.95 -2.95 6.20
C PRO A 97 -10.16 -2.11 5.78
N ASP A 98 -11.20 -2.06 6.59
CA ASP A 98 -12.44 -1.30 6.34
C ASP A 98 -12.27 0.23 6.46
N SER A 99 -11.14 0.70 6.99
CA SER A 99 -10.78 2.12 6.96
C SER A 99 -10.20 2.56 5.61
N GLN A 100 -9.82 1.63 4.73
CA GLN A 100 -9.17 1.94 3.47
C GLN A 100 -10.15 2.57 2.45
N VAL A 101 -9.59 3.35 1.54
CA VAL A 101 -10.26 3.92 0.37
C VAL A 101 -9.34 3.85 -0.84
N ALA A 102 -9.90 3.59 -2.01
CA ALA A 102 -9.14 3.42 -3.23
C ALA A 102 -8.65 4.75 -3.82
N HIS A 103 -7.68 4.65 -4.73
CA HIS A 103 -7.25 5.78 -5.55
C HIS A 103 -8.42 6.36 -6.34
N ARG A 104 -8.54 7.70 -6.38
CA ARG A 104 -9.63 8.48 -6.96
C ARG A 104 -10.98 8.37 -6.25
N GLU A 105 -11.13 7.59 -5.21
CA GLU A 105 -12.28 7.68 -4.32
C GLU A 105 -12.10 8.81 -3.30
N SER A 106 -13.22 9.35 -2.85
CA SER A 106 -13.22 10.42 -1.84
C SER A 106 -13.01 9.88 -0.44
N VAL A 107 -12.10 10.49 0.29
CA VAL A 107 -12.04 10.35 1.75
C VAL A 107 -13.32 10.87 2.37
N ILE A 108 -13.89 10.16 3.33
CA ILE A 108 -15.10 10.55 4.01
C ILE A 108 -14.77 11.26 5.32
N LYS A 109 -15.10 12.57 5.39
CA LYS A 109 -15.06 13.30 6.64
C LYS A 109 -16.20 12.83 7.55
N PRO A 110 -15.92 12.29 8.75
CA PRO A 110 -17.01 11.92 9.67
C PRO A 110 -17.74 13.15 10.20
N SER A 111 -19.05 13.03 10.38
CA SER A 111 -19.89 14.15 10.86
C SER A 111 -19.58 14.57 12.30
N VAL A 112 -18.90 13.73 13.06
CA VAL A 112 -18.56 13.95 14.48
C VAL A 112 -17.32 14.80 14.69
N SER A 113 -16.60 15.19 13.62
CA SER A 113 -15.38 15.99 13.73
C SER A 113 -15.18 16.94 12.54
N GLU A 114 -14.66 18.13 12.85
CA GLU A 114 -14.17 19.11 11.87
C GLU A 114 -12.63 19.08 11.71
N ARG A 115 -11.93 18.17 12.42
CA ARG A 115 -10.48 18.15 12.50
C ARG A 115 -9.87 17.00 11.67
N VAL A 116 -10.19 16.99 10.39
CA VAL A 116 -9.64 16.06 9.42
C VAL A 116 -8.33 16.61 8.86
N ASP A 117 -7.30 15.79 8.87
CA ASP A 117 -5.97 16.14 8.38
C ASP A 117 -5.40 15.00 7.54
N PHE A 118 -4.59 15.30 6.52
CA PHE A 118 -3.94 14.30 5.69
C PHE A 118 -2.51 13.99 6.18
N GLU A 119 -2.05 12.78 5.90
CA GLU A 119 -0.66 12.37 6.14
C GLU A 119 -0.19 11.53 4.95
N GLY A 120 0.72 12.10 4.13
CA GLY A 120 1.34 11.38 3.02
C GLY A 120 2.41 10.42 3.52
N GLU A 121 2.20 9.12 3.32
CA GLU A 121 3.02 8.06 3.87
C GLU A 121 3.52 7.09 2.81
N LEU A 122 4.65 6.43 3.09
CA LEU A 122 5.15 5.30 2.33
C LEU A 122 4.56 4.01 2.89
N ALA A 123 3.78 3.31 2.07
CA ALA A 123 3.35 1.95 2.39
C ALA A 123 4.41 0.95 1.95
N VAL A 124 4.88 0.15 2.90
CA VAL A 124 5.82 -0.96 2.68
C VAL A 124 5.00 -2.26 2.69
N ILE A 125 5.05 -3.00 1.59
CA ILE A 125 4.30 -4.25 1.47
C ILE A 125 5.23 -5.43 1.74
N ILE A 126 4.86 -6.22 2.75
CA ILE A 126 5.60 -7.42 3.14
C ILE A 126 5.11 -8.58 2.27
N GLY A 127 5.99 -9.13 1.46
CA GLY A 127 5.75 -10.29 0.61
C GLY A 127 6.06 -11.60 1.34
N LYS A 128 7.18 -11.65 2.05
CA LYS A 128 7.63 -12.85 2.77
C LYS A 128 7.41 -12.69 4.28
N GLY A 129 6.48 -13.43 4.81
CA GLY A 129 6.22 -13.45 6.25
C GLY A 129 7.34 -14.15 7.02
N GLY A 130 7.51 -13.78 8.32
CA GLY A 130 8.51 -14.40 9.17
C GLY A 130 8.35 -14.04 10.65
N LYS A 131 9.20 -14.65 11.47
CA LYS A 131 9.31 -14.37 12.89
C LYS A 131 10.80 -14.28 13.26
N ASN A 132 11.16 -13.36 14.14
CA ASN A 132 12.54 -13.13 14.56
C ASN A 132 13.48 -12.82 13.38
N ILE A 133 12.99 -12.09 12.39
CA ILE A 133 13.76 -11.64 11.22
C ILE A 133 14.82 -10.66 11.72
N SER A 134 16.07 -10.88 11.37
CA SER A 134 17.17 -9.96 11.70
C SER A 134 17.05 -8.67 10.91
N GLU A 135 17.65 -7.58 11.41
CA GLU A 135 17.70 -6.30 10.70
C GLU A 135 18.33 -6.43 9.30
N SER A 136 19.38 -7.25 9.19
CA SER A 136 20.07 -7.50 7.92
C SER A 136 19.20 -8.23 6.88
N GLU A 137 18.22 -9.02 7.32
CA GLU A 137 17.30 -9.79 6.46
C GLU A 137 15.96 -9.05 6.21
N ALA A 138 15.71 -7.97 6.95
CA ALA A 138 14.40 -7.30 6.92
C ALA A 138 14.03 -6.82 5.51
N MET A 139 14.98 -6.30 4.74
CA MET A 139 14.75 -5.81 3.37
C MET A 139 14.33 -6.92 2.40
N GLU A 140 14.76 -8.16 2.62
CA GLU A 140 14.41 -9.31 1.77
C GLU A 140 12.93 -9.73 1.94
N THR A 141 12.27 -9.25 3.00
CA THR A 141 10.85 -9.53 3.22
C THR A 141 9.91 -8.58 2.46
N ILE A 142 10.46 -7.48 1.94
CA ILE A 142 9.70 -6.44 1.26
C ILE A 142 9.55 -6.81 -0.20
N ILE A 143 8.30 -6.88 -0.68
CA ILE A 143 8.04 -7.08 -2.10
C ILE A 143 7.94 -5.77 -2.87
N GLY A 144 7.56 -4.67 -2.23
CA GLY A 144 7.46 -3.39 -2.88
C GLY A 144 6.83 -2.30 -2.04
N PHE A 145 6.50 -1.20 -2.70
CA PHE A 145 6.03 0.02 -2.07
C PHE A 145 4.79 0.59 -2.76
N SER A 146 4.04 1.38 -2.01
CA SER A 146 2.93 2.18 -2.53
C SER A 146 2.80 3.49 -1.78
N CYS A 147 1.94 4.37 -2.24
CA CYS A 147 1.55 5.57 -1.50
C CYS A 147 0.38 5.26 -0.57
N TYR A 148 0.39 5.87 0.61
CA TYR A 148 -0.72 5.82 1.54
C TYR A 148 -1.04 7.21 2.06
N ASN A 149 -2.31 7.53 2.22
CA ASN A 149 -2.74 8.74 2.91
C ASN A 149 -3.38 8.33 4.24
N ASP A 150 -2.62 8.45 5.33
CA ASP A 150 -3.03 8.10 6.68
C ASP A 150 -3.89 9.21 7.31
N VAL A 151 -5.03 9.50 6.69
CA VAL A 151 -5.93 10.57 7.13
C VAL A 151 -6.32 10.39 8.59
N SER A 152 -6.18 11.46 9.34
CA SER A 152 -6.31 11.50 10.79
C SER A 152 -7.47 12.40 11.21
N ILE A 153 -8.29 11.92 12.11
CA ILE A 153 -9.29 12.72 12.82
C ILE A 153 -8.62 13.18 14.12
N ARG A 154 -8.05 14.39 14.10
CA ARG A 154 -7.07 14.86 15.09
C ARG A 154 -7.55 14.93 16.52
N ASP A 155 -8.80 15.31 16.75
CA ASP A 155 -9.41 15.30 18.06
C ASP A 155 -9.55 13.86 18.60
N TYR A 156 -10.07 12.94 17.80
CA TYR A 156 -10.17 11.52 18.17
C TYR A 156 -8.80 10.85 18.36
N GLN A 157 -7.81 11.19 17.54
CA GLN A 157 -6.44 10.72 17.73
C GLN A 157 -5.84 11.11 19.09
N ARG A 158 -6.31 12.24 19.66
CA ARG A 158 -5.76 12.82 20.88
C ARG A 158 -6.63 12.58 22.12
N HIS A 159 -7.72 11.82 22.00
CA HIS A 159 -8.56 11.49 23.14
C HIS A 159 -7.81 10.72 24.24
N THR A 160 -6.86 9.89 23.83
CA THR A 160 -6.00 9.10 24.73
C THR A 160 -4.58 9.04 24.15
N SER A 161 -3.73 8.23 24.75
CA SER A 161 -2.40 7.89 24.20
C SER A 161 -2.47 6.98 22.96
N GLN A 162 -3.62 6.40 22.64
CA GLN A 162 -3.83 5.47 21.54
C GLN A 162 -4.37 6.20 20.31
N PHE A 163 -3.64 6.11 19.17
CA PHE A 163 -4.00 6.80 17.93
C PHE A 163 -5.15 6.13 17.16
N THR A 164 -5.37 4.85 17.39
CA THR A 164 -6.34 4.00 16.67
C THR A 164 -7.72 4.64 16.49
N PRO A 165 -8.34 5.31 17.48
CA PRO A 165 -9.67 5.93 17.31
C PRO A 165 -9.70 7.03 16.24
N GLY A 166 -8.63 7.79 16.09
CA GLY A 166 -8.51 8.85 15.08
C GLY A 166 -8.09 8.39 13.69
N LYS A 167 -7.70 7.13 13.56
CA LYS A 167 -7.14 6.54 12.35
C LYS A 167 -8.05 5.54 11.62
N ASN A 168 -9.18 5.14 12.24
CA ASN A 168 -10.00 4.04 11.74
C ASN A 168 -11.48 4.41 11.44
N PHE A 169 -11.76 5.66 11.16
CA PHE A 169 -13.02 6.01 10.53
C PHE A 169 -13.07 5.40 9.11
N SER A 170 -14.24 4.94 8.71
CA SER A 170 -14.44 4.34 7.39
C SER A 170 -13.99 5.29 6.27
N LYS A 171 -13.32 4.76 5.26
CA LYS A 171 -12.82 5.49 4.09
C LYS A 171 -11.92 6.70 4.43
N THR A 172 -11.00 6.52 5.37
CA THR A 172 -9.99 7.54 5.73
C THR A 172 -8.55 7.12 5.41
N GLY A 173 -8.31 5.90 4.96
CA GLY A 173 -6.97 5.41 4.60
C GLY A 173 -6.80 5.26 3.09
N GLY A 174 -6.34 6.31 2.40
CA GLY A 174 -6.13 6.28 0.95
C GLY A 174 -4.96 5.39 0.56
N PHE A 175 -5.19 4.29 -0.18
CA PHE A 175 -4.15 3.32 -0.51
C PHE A 175 -4.05 3.08 -2.02
N GLY A 176 -2.95 3.49 -2.60
CA GLY A 176 -2.68 3.27 -4.02
C GLY A 176 -2.02 4.46 -4.74
N PRO A 177 -1.99 4.44 -6.09
CA PRO A 177 -2.77 3.57 -6.98
C PRO A 177 -2.21 2.16 -7.21
N PHE A 178 -0.88 1.96 -7.10
CA PHE A 178 -0.22 0.73 -7.51
C PHE A 178 0.74 0.22 -6.44
N LEU A 179 1.02 -1.07 -6.46
CA LEU A 179 2.22 -1.67 -5.87
C LEU A 179 3.37 -1.50 -6.87
N THR A 180 4.45 -0.90 -6.43
CA THR A 180 5.71 -0.80 -7.17
C THR A 180 6.66 -1.88 -6.65
N ILE A 181 6.99 -2.87 -7.47
CA ILE A 181 7.90 -3.96 -7.14
C ILE A 181 9.31 -3.60 -7.61
N PHE A 182 10.35 -3.93 -6.84
CA PHE A 182 11.74 -3.55 -7.12
C PHE A 182 12.25 -4.00 -8.50
N MET A 183 11.77 -5.12 -9.04
CA MET A 183 12.29 -5.73 -10.25
C MET A 183 11.67 -5.19 -11.55
N ILE A 184 10.47 -4.64 -11.52
CA ILE A 184 9.72 -4.26 -12.72
C ILE A 184 9.83 -2.77 -13.06
N ILE A 185 10.19 -1.88 -12.12
CA ILE A 185 10.18 -0.41 -12.32
C ILE A 185 11.56 0.22 -12.39
N PHE A 186 12.61 -0.39 -11.89
CA PHE A 186 13.96 0.19 -11.91
C PHE A 186 14.89 -0.47 -12.93
N ARG A 187 14.65 -0.21 -14.22
CA ARG A 187 15.79 -0.04 -15.13
C ARG A 187 16.11 1.45 -15.15
N PRO A 188 17.30 1.87 -14.71
CA PRO A 188 17.76 3.21 -15.03
C PRO A 188 17.83 3.28 -16.55
N ILE A 189 17.05 4.17 -17.15
CA ILE A 189 17.22 4.54 -18.56
C ILE A 189 18.47 5.40 -18.57
N TYR A 190 19.63 4.79 -18.83
CA TYR A 190 20.79 5.52 -19.26
C TYR A 190 20.58 5.86 -20.73
N ASN A 191 20.03 7.05 -20.99
CA ASN A 191 20.17 7.65 -22.30
C ASN A 191 21.67 7.91 -22.53
N LYS A 192 22.22 7.28 -23.58
CA LYS A 192 23.52 7.63 -24.15
C LYS A 192 23.43 8.99 -24.82
#